data_20286298eaccf3f0852df5afaacbf9f7
#
_entry.id   20286298eaccf3f0852df5afaacbf9f7
#
_cell.length_a   1.000
_cell.length_b   1.000
_cell.length_c   1.000
_cell.angle_alpha   90.00
_cell.angle_beta   90.00
_cell.angle_gamma   90.00
#
_symmetry.space_group_name_H-M   'P 1'
#
loop_
_entity.id
_entity.type
_entity.pdbx_description
1 polymer ?
#
loop_
_entity_poly.entity_id
_entity_poly.type
_entity_poly.pdbx_seq_one_letter_code
_entity_poly.pdbx_strand_id
1 'polypeptide(L)'
;MIGARVLSLHVGGTVAQIKKPIIDPEDLKVIGYQLEGPIIKNDPEVGDILDVNDVREVSLDGFIVDSTDRFTTREDVIRFDKVMSLNFNLVGLKVVTQDGKKLGKIKDFTMDSTTFMIYQLIVDRPFMSSLIDSELTINRSQIIEIDDYNVTIKHDKAEVKVKKEKKAETEEFVPNFTNPFRKPAYNEDPADSSSKISE
;
A
#
# COMPACT_ATOMS: atom_id res chain seq x y z
N MET A 1 -5.85 -0.76 1.35
CA MET A 1 -6.96 -1.51 0.70
C MET A 1 -8.26 -1.46 1.48
N ILE A 2 -8.24 -1.67 2.80
CA ILE A 2 -9.43 -1.50 3.65
C ILE A 2 -9.96 -0.07 3.50
N GLY A 3 -11.28 0.09 3.32
CA GLY A 3 -11.93 1.36 3.03
C GLY A 3 -11.87 1.82 1.57
N ALA A 4 -11.18 1.07 0.68
CA ALA A 4 -11.18 1.38 -0.75
C ALA A 4 -12.61 1.31 -1.33
N ARG A 5 -12.92 2.23 -2.22
CA ARG A 5 -14.24 2.31 -2.85
C ARG A 5 -14.43 1.20 -3.88
N VAL A 6 -15.66 0.73 -4.01
CA VAL A 6 -16.12 -0.12 -5.10
C VAL A 6 -17.08 0.70 -5.96
N LEU A 7 -16.72 0.89 -7.23
CA LEU A 7 -17.46 1.66 -8.20
C LEU A 7 -18.14 0.72 -9.20
N SER A 8 -19.43 0.93 -9.44
CA SER A 8 -20.19 0.17 -10.44
C SER A 8 -20.35 1.01 -11.70
N LEU A 9 -20.03 0.41 -12.85
CA LEU A 9 -20.26 1.04 -14.15
C LEU A 9 -21.76 1.20 -14.43
N HIS A 10 -22.57 0.20 -14.04
CA HIS A 10 -24.01 0.25 -14.20
C HIS A 10 -24.66 1.40 -13.43
N VAL A 11 -24.23 1.63 -12.20
CA VAL A 11 -24.75 2.70 -11.34
C VAL A 11 -24.08 4.05 -11.64
N GLY A 12 -22.86 4.04 -12.19
CA GLY A 12 -22.07 5.24 -12.46
C GLY A 12 -21.51 5.90 -11.20
N GLY A 13 -21.27 5.13 -10.13
CA GLY A 13 -20.80 5.67 -8.86
C GLY A 13 -20.36 4.62 -7.85
N THR A 14 -20.00 5.10 -6.66
CA THR A 14 -19.59 4.22 -5.55
C THR A 14 -20.81 3.48 -4.99
N VAL A 15 -20.70 2.17 -4.90
CA VAL A 15 -21.76 1.29 -4.40
C VAL A 15 -21.43 0.62 -3.07
N ALA A 16 -20.14 0.42 -2.78
CA ALA A 16 -19.69 -0.21 -1.55
C ALA A 16 -18.25 0.25 -1.21
N GLN A 17 -17.74 -0.24 -0.08
CA GLN A 17 -16.35 -0.12 0.34
C GLN A 17 -15.82 -1.49 0.76
N ILE A 18 -14.51 -1.68 0.58
CA ILE A 18 -13.82 -2.89 1.04
C ILE A 18 -13.73 -2.87 2.57
N LYS A 19 -14.33 -3.84 3.21
CA LYS A 19 -14.26 -4.05 4.65
C LYS A 19 -12.99 -4.81 5.04
N LYS A 20 -12.75 -5.94 4.36
CA LYS A 20 -11.53 -6.75 4.52
C LYS A 20 -11.31 -7.68 3.33
N PRO A 21 -10.05 -8.08 3.03
CA PRO A 21 -9.77 -9.12 2.06
C PRO A 21 -10.15 -10.50 2.60
N ILE A 22 -10.54 -11.41 1.71
CA ILE A 22 -10.68 -12.84 1.96
C ILE A 22 -9.46 -13.50 1.33
N ILE A 23 -8.58 -14.06 2.19
CA ILE A 23 -7.29 -14.60 1.79
C ILE A 23 -7.33 -16.12 1.91
N ASP A 24 -7.00 -16.80 0.83
CA ASP A 24 -6.75 -18.23 0.84
C ASP A 24 -5.34 -18.48 1.39
N PRO A 25 -5.20 -19.17 2.55
CA PRO A 25 -3.90 -19.44 3.15
C PRO A 25 -3.08 -20.48 2.37
N GLU A 26 -3.70 -21.39 1.62
CA GLU A 26 -3.01 -22.44 0.86
C GLU A 26 -2.20 -21.80 -0.27
N ASP A 27 -2.81 -20.88 -1.02
CA ASP A 27 -2.18 -20.20 -2.15
C ASP A 27 -1.61 -18.85 -1.81
N LEU A 28 -1.81 -18.34 -0.59
CA LEU A 28 -1.48 -16.97 -0.17
C LEU A 28 -1.98 -15.96 -1.22
N LYS A 29 -3.25 -16.04 -1.52
CA LYS A 29 -3.93 -15.28 -2.57
C LYS A 29 -5.19 -14.63 -2.02
N VAL A 30 -5.44 -13.39 -2.40
CA VAL A 30 -6.74 -12.76 -2.17
C VAL A 30 -7.72 -13.35 -3.18
N ILE A 31 -8.80 -13.98 -2.70
CA ILE A 31 -9.83 -14.59 -3.54
C ILE A 31 -11.08 -13.74 -3.65
N GLY A 32 -11.26 -12.78 -2.76
CA GLY A 32 -12.38 -11.86 -2.74
C GLY A 32 -12.25 -10.82 -1.65
N TYR A 33 -13.25 -9.99 -1.53
CA TYR A 33 -13.33 -8.92 -0.55
C TYR A 33 -14.69 -8.93 0.11
N GLN A 34 -14.71 -8.88 1.45
CA GLN A 34 -15.94 -8.53 2.17
C GLN A 34 -16.20 -7.04 1.96
N LEU A 35 -17.46 -6.73 1.69
CA LEU A 35 -17.94 -5.39 1.40
C LEU A 35 -18.75 -4.84 2.56
N GLU A 36 -18.83 -3.52 2.62
CA GLU A 36 -19.78 -2.79 3.47
C GLU A 36 -20.30 -1.56 2.73
N GLY A 37 -21.48 -1.10 3.12
CA GLY A 37 -22.08 0.08 2.54
C GLY A 37 -23.60 0.12 2.68
N PRO A 38 -24.23 1.25 2.31
CA PRO A 38 -25.68 1.40 2.43
C PRO A 38 -26.46 0.39 1.59
N ILE A 39 -26.01 0.08 0.37
CA ILE A 39 -26.70 -0.85 -0.52
C ILE A 39 -26.77 -2.26 0.09
N ILE A 40 -25.66 -2.73 0.67
CA ILE A 40 -25.57 -4.06 1.29
C ILE A 40 -26.42 -4.13 2.57
N LYS A 41 -26.50 -3.02 3.33
CA LYS A 41 -27.28 -2.97 4.56
C LYS A 41 -28.78 -2.88 4.31
N ASN A 42 -29.18 -2.23 3.21
CA ASN A 42 -30.59 -1.93 2.93
C ASN A 42 -31.25 -3.00 2.06
N ASP A 43 -30.49 -3.80 1.36
CA ASP A 43 -31.00 -4.84 0.47
C ASP A 43 -30.36 -6.19 0.81
N PRO A 44 -31.10 -7.09 1.49
CA PRO A 44 -30.60 -8.42 1.86
C PRO A 44 -30.33 -9.36 0.67
N GLU A 45 -30.86 -9.03 -0.52
CA GLU A 45 -30.61 -9.81 -1.74
C GLU A 45 -29.27 -9.44 -2.37
N VAL A 46 -28.70 -8.31 -2.01
CA VAL A 46 -27.36 -7.90 -2.46
C VAL A 46 -26.30 -8.59 -1.58
N GLY A 47 -25.45 -9.40 -2.20
CA GLY A 47 -24.37 -10.06 -1.51
C GLY A 47 -23.35 -9.07 -0.91
N ASP A 48 -22.62 -9.51 0.10
CA ASP A 48 -21.60 -8.74 0.80
C ASP A 48 -20.16 -9.13 0.43
N ILE A 49 -19.99 -9.95 -0.61
CA ILE A 49 -18.70 -10.43 -1.10
C ILE A 49 -18.51 -10.06 -2.57
N LEU A 50 -17.35 -9.46 -2.88
CA LEU A 50 -16.86 -9.25 -4.23
C LEU A 50 -15.80 -10.31 -4.55
N ASP A 51 -16.05 -11.19 -5.51
CA ASP A 51 -15.06 -12.11 -6.06
C ASP A 51 -14.01 -11.32 -6.87
N VAL A 52 -12.72 -11.67 -6.73
CA VAL A 52 -11.67 -11.02 -7.52
C VAL A 52 -11.84 -11.21 -9.03
N ASN A 53 -12.52 -12.27 -9.46
CA ASN A 53 -12.81 -12.54 -10.87
C ASN A 53 -13.87 -11.58 -11.44
N ASP A 54 -14.67 -10.94 -10.61
CA ASP A 54 -15.67 -9.93 -10.98
C ASP A 54 -15.12 -8.49 -10.90
N VAL A 55 -13.88 -8.33 -10.46
CA VAL A 55 -13.17 -7.06 -10.51
C VAL A 55 -12.73 -6.82 -11.95
N ARG A 56 -13.29 -5.79 -12.56
CA ARG A 56 -12.91 -5.37 -13.91
C ARG A 56 -11.56 -4.68 -13.95
N GLU A 57 -11.33 -3.79 -12.98
CA GLU A 57 -10.12 -3.00 -12.89
C GLU A 57 -9.85 -2.60 -11.43
N VAL A 58 -8.58 -2.54 -11.07
CA VAL A 58 -8.09 -1.95 -9.82
C VAL A 58 -7.38 -0.65 -10.17
N SER A 59 -7.91 0.46 -9.69
CA SER A 59 -7.39 1.81 -9.92
C SER A 59 -6.98 2.50 -8.63
N LEU A 60 -6.43 3.70 -8.73
CA LEU A 60 -6.14 4.55 -7.57
C LEU A 60 -7.42 4.98 -6.84
N ASP A 61 -8.54 5.08 -7.55
CA ASP A 61 -9.84 5.46 -6.99
C ASP A 61 -10.57 4.31 -6.29
N GLY A 62 -10.16 3.07 -6.54
CA GLY A 62 -10.74 1.86 -5.95
C GLY A 62 -10.89 0.72 -6.96
N PHE A 63 -11.84 -0.15 -6.67
CA PHE A 63 -12.19 -1.30 -7.48
C PHE A 63 -13.35 -0.95 -8.41
N ILE A 64 -13.23 -1.32 -9.67
CA ILE A 64 -14.29 -1.11 -10.66
C ILE A 64 -14.94 -2.46 -10.96
N VAL A 65 -16.26 -2.50 -10.88
CA VAL A 65 -17.10 -3.66 -11.21
C VAL A 65 -18.15 -3.27 -12.26
N ASP A 66 -18.67 -4.24 -13.01
CA ASP A 66 -19.71 -3.97 -14.01
C ASP A 66 -21.04 -3.59 -13.33
N SER A 67 -21.50 -4.41 -12.39
CA SER A 67 -22.78 -4.24 -11.66
C SER A 67 -22.70 -4.79 -10.24
N THR A 68 -23.60 -4.37 -9.36
CA THR A 68 -23.80 -4.93 -8.03
C THR A 68 -24.37 -6.34 -8.04
N ASP A 69 -24.96 -6.78 -9.16
CA ASP A 69 -25.44 -8.17 -9.35
C ASP A 69 -24.28 -9.19 -9.34
N ARG A 70 -23.04 -8.70 -9.39
CA ARG A 70 -21.84 -9.53 -9.25
C ARG A 70 -21.44 -9.78 -7.79
N PHE A 71 -22.10 -9.10 -6.85
CA PHE A 71 -21.86 -9.36 -5.44
C PHE A 71 -22.56 -10.67 -5.06
N THR A 72 -21.87 -11.47 -4.27
CA THR A 72 -22.31 -12.79 -3.86
C THR A 72 -22.35 -12.89 -2.34
N THR A 73 -22.99 -13.90 -1.82
CA THR A 73 -22.96 -14.24 -0.40
C THR A 73 -21.95 -15.37 -0.13
N ARG A 74 -21.66 -15.61 1.14
CA ARG A 74 -20.78 -16.71 1.56
C ARG A 74 -21.33 -18.08 1.12
N GLU A 75 -22.65 -18.25 1.19
CA GLU A 75 -23.36 -19.50 0.92
C GLU A 75 -23.42 -19.83 -0.58
N ASP A 76 -23.42 -18.80 -1.43
CA ASP A 76 -23.56 -18.99 -2.88
C ASP A 76 -22.33 -19.60 -3.54
N VAL A 77 -21.15 -19.45 -2.90
CA VAL A 77 -19.87 -19.90 -3.46
C VAL A 77 -19.10 -20.75 -2.46
N ILE A 78 -19.06 -22.07 -2.71
CA ILE A 78 -18.40 -23.08 -1.84
C ILE A 78 -16.97 -22.68 -1.45
N ARG A 79 -16.24 -22.03 -2.36
CA ARG A 79 -14.87 -21.55 -2.09
C ARG A 79 -14.82 -20.53 -0.96
N PHE A 80 -15.76 -19.58 -0.93
CA PHE A 80 -15.82 -18.59 0.13
C PHE A 80 -16.22 -19.22 1.46
N ASP A 81 -17.20 -20.12 1.45
CA ASP A 81 -17.59 -20.82 2.68
C ASP A 81 -16.42 -21.60 3.27
N LYS A 82 -15.68 -22.37 2.45
CA LYS A 82 -14.50 -23.11 2.89
C LYS A 82 -13.45 -22.20 3.52
N VAL A 83 -13.02 -21.15 2.80
CA VAL A 83 -11.93 -20.26 3.25
C VAL A 83 -12.35 -19.42 4.44
N MET A 84 -13.56 -18.87 4.43
CA MET A 84 -14.05 -18.04 5.54
C MET A 84 -14.28 -18.85 6.83
N SER A 85 -14.58 -20.15 6.71
CA SER A 85 -14.71 -21.06 7.86
C SER A 85 -13.39 -21.25 8.61
N LEU A 86 -12.23 -21.07 7.94
CA LEU A 86 -10.93 -21.13 8.58
C LEU A 86 -10.67 -19.94 9.53
N ASN A 87 -11.46 -18.88 9.44
CA ASN A 87 -11.25 -17.62 10.17
C ASN A 87 -9.81 -17.07 10.06
N PHE A 88 -9.15 -17.36 8.96
CA PHE A 88 -7.78 -16.97 8.72
C PHE A 88 -7.63 -15.46 8.59
N ASN A 89 -6.66 -14.91 9.30
CA ASN A 89 -6.31 -13.49 9.19
C ASN A 89 -4.79 -13.35 9.11
N LEU A 90 -4.29 -13.03 7.93
CA LEU A 90 -2.87 -12.88 7.70
C LEU A 90 -2.24 -11.73 8.51
N VAL A 91 -2.95 -10.60 8.59
CA VAL A 91 -2.48 -9.44 9.37
C VAL A 91 -2.60 -9.75 10.86
N GLY A 92 -1.52 -9.57 11.59
CA GLY A 92 -1.42 -9.86 13.02
C GLY A 92 -0.74 -11.19 13.33
N LEU A 93 -0.55 -12.10 12.36
CA LEU A 93 0.21 -13.33 12.56
C LEU A 93 1.66 -13.01 12.96
N LYS A 94 2.23 -13.87 13.79
CA LYS A 94 3.63 -13.77 14.19
C LYS A 94 4.50 -14.31 13.07
N VAL A 95 5.66 -13.68 12.87
CA VAL A 95 6.68 -14.20 11.94
C VAL A 95 7.83 -14.77 12.74
N VAL A 96 8.19 -16.01 12.42
CA VAL A 96 9.28 -16.75 13.06
C VAL A 96 10.21 -17.33 12.00
N THR A 97 11.48 -17.48 12.36
CA THR A 97 12.43 -18.25 11.53
C THR A 97 12.30 -19.75 11.82
N GLN A 98 12.88 -20.60 10.96
CA GLN A 98 12.99 -22.05 11.19
C GLN A 98 13.60 -22.41 12.57
N ASP A 99 14.51 -21.56 13.07
CA ASP A 99 15.17 -21.73 14.36
C ASP A 99 14.32 -21.23 15.55
N GLY A 100 13.05 -20.83 15.29
CA GLY A 100 12.13 -20.36 16.31
C GLY A 100 12.35 -18.90 16.77
N LYS A 101 13.24 -18.15 16.11
CA LYS A 101 13.47 -16.73 16.42
C LYS A 101 12.28 -15.89 15.98
N LYS A 102 11.68 -15.13 16.88
CA LYS A 102 10.58 -14.20 16.61
C LYS A 102 11.12 -12.96 15.88
N LEU A 103 10.53 -12.62 14.74
CA LEU A 103 10.91 -11.46 13.96
C LEU A 103 9.95 -10.27 14.15
N GLY A 104 8.68 -10.54 14.41
CA GLY A 104 7.65 -9.51 14.60
C GLY A 104 6.26 -10.02 14.30
N LYS A 105 5.36 -9.11 13.91
CA LYS A 105 4.00 -9.43 13.46
C LYS A 105 3.73 -8.82 12.09
N ILE A 106 2.95 -9.51 11.28
CA ILE A 106 2.52 -8.98 9.99
C ILE A 106 1.62 -7.77 10.24
N LYS A 107 2.04 -6.62 9.71
CA LYS A 107 1.30 -5.35 9.75
C LYS A 107 0.48 -5.15 8.48
N ASP A 108 1.05 -5.52 7.33
CA ASP A 108 0.43 -5.35 6.03
C ASP A 108 1.06 -6.31 5.01
N PHE A 109 0.56 -6.32 3.79
CA PHE A 109 1.10 -7.09 2.68
C PHE A 109 0.96 -6.34 1.37
N THR A 110 1.77 -6.73 0.39
CA THR A 110 1.64 -6.27 -1.00
C THR A 110 1.22 -7.42 -1.89
N MET A 111 0.35 -7.15 -2.85
CA MET A 111 -0.12 -8.13 -3.82
C MET A 111 -0.03 -7.58 -5.25
N ASP A 112 -0.05 -8.46 -6.21
CA ASP A 112 -0.21 -8.12 -7.61
C ASP A 112 -1.68 -7.85 -7.93
N SER A 113 -1.97 -6.72 -8.58
CA SER A 113 -3.35 -6.28 -8.86
C SER A 113 -4.06 -7.08 -9.98
N THR A 114 -3.33 -7.88 -10.73
CA THR A 114 -3.87 -8.70 -11.82
C THR A 114 -4.14 -10.13 -11.36
N THR A 115 -3.18 -10.71 -10.64
CA THR A 115 -3.26 -12.10 -10.18
C THR A 115 -3.81 -12.24 -8.78
N PHE A 116 -3.85 -11.15 -8.02
CA PHE A 116 -4.23 -11.09 -6.60
C PHE A 116 -3.35 -11.95 -5.68
N MET A 117 -2.17 -12.36 -6.17
CA MET A 117 -1.18 -13.10 -5.39
C MET A 117 -0.45 -12.16 -4.43
N ILE A 118 -0.35 -12.57 -3.17
CA ILE A 118 0.46 -11.86 -2.17
C ILE A 118 1.91 -12.25 -2.38
N TYR A 119 2.79 -11.25 -2.59
CA TYR A 119 4.20 -11.48 -2.89
C TYR A 119 5.16 -10.95 -1.83
N GLN A 120 4.71 -10.02 -0.98
CA GLN A 120 5.51 -9.52 0.14
C GLN A 120 4.65 -9.33 1.39
N LEU A 121 5.24 -9.62 2.55
CA LEU A 121 4.68 -9.32 3.86
C LEU A 121 5.47 -8.18 4.49
N ILE A 122 4.78 -7.24 5.10
CA ILE A 122 5.36 -6.13 5.86
C ILE A 122 5.20 -6.48 7.33
N VAL A 123 6.32 -6.63 8.02
CA VAL A 123 6.39 -7.09 9.42
C VAL A 123 6.83 -5.94 10.31
N ASP A 124 6.04 -5.66 11.32
CA ASP A 124 6.39 -4.71 12.38
C ASP A 124 7.28 -5.39 13.45
N ARG A 125 8.37 -4.72 13.83
CA ARG A 125 9.41 -5.20 14.75
C ARG A 125 9.50 -4.31 15.99
N PRO A 126 8.57 -4.42 16.94
CA PRO A 126 8.45 -3.47 18.06
C PRO A 126 9.64 -3.46 19.02
N PHE A 127 10.56 -4.44 18.94
CA PHE A 127 11.67 -4.59 19.88
C PHE A 127 13.04 -4.13 19.35
N MET A 128 13.09 -3.53 18.16
CA MET A 128 14.35 -2.96 17.65
C MET A 128 14.47 -1.51 18.14
N SER A 129 15.54 -1.25 18.91
CA SER A 129 15.80 0.03 19.56
C SER A 129 16.20 1.19 18.63
N SER A 130 16.30 0.94 17.32
CA SER A 130 16.56 1.97 16.33
C SER A 130 15.29 2.26 15.51
N LEU A 131 14.91 3.52 15.45
CA LEU A 131 13.76 4.01 14.65
C LEU A 131 13.91 3.73 13.13
N ILE A 132 15.08 3.24 12.70
CA ILE A 132 15.42 3.02 11.28
C ILE A 132 15.03 1.61 10.82
N ASP A 133 14.91 0.64 11.74
CA ASP A 133 14.70 -0.79 11.43
C ASP A 133 13.37 -1.36 11.97
N SER A 134 12.35 -0.53 12.09
CA SER A 134 11.06 -0.94 12.66
C SER A 134 10.25 -1.86 11.74
N GLU A 135 10.49 -1.86 10.44
CA GLU A 135 9.77 -2.67 9.46
C GLU A 135 10.70 -3.63 8.72
N LEU A 136 10.25 -4.86 8.55
CA LEU A 136 10.92 -5.89 7.76
C LEU A 136 10.01 -6.34 6.62
N THR A 137 10.54 -6.34 5.39
CA THR A 137 9.84 -6.88 4.23
C THR A 137 10.30 -8.32 3.96
N ILE A 138 9.34 -9.24 3.86
CA ILE A 138 9.55 -10.66 3.60
C ILE A 138 8.92 -11.00 2.25
N ASN A 139 9.71 -11.56 1.34
CA ASN A 139 9.19 -12.03 0.06
C ASN A 139 8.48 -13.38 0.23
N ARG A 140 7.46 -13.64 -0.59
CA ARG A 140 6.74 -14.93 -0.63
C ARG A 140 7.69 -16.13 -0.74
N SER A 141 8.76 -16.04 -1.51
CA SER A 141 9.74 -17.12 -1.71
C SER A 141 10.51 -17.51 -0.44
N GLN A 142 10.49 -16.66 0.58
CA GLN A 142 11.12 -16.91 1.87
C GLN A 142 10.16 -17.65 2.85
N ILE A 143 8.86 -17.69 2.54
CA ILE A 143 7.86 -18.37 3.37
C ILE A 143 7.98 -19.88 3.17
N ILE A 144 8.02 -20.62 4.26
CA ILE A 144 8.06 -22.09 4.28
C ILE A 144 6.68 -22.64 4.58
N GLU A 145 6.03 -22.07 5.60
CA GLU A 145 4.77 -22.57 6.14
C GLU A 145 3.98 -21.42 6.77
N ILE A 146 2.67 -21.55 6.67
CA ILE A 146 1.72 -20.64 7.33
C ILE A 146 0.77 -21.50 8.13
N ASP A 147 0.68 -21.23 9.42
CA ASP A 147 -0.30 -21.84 10.31
C ASP A 147 -1.26 -20.76 10.89
N ASP A 148 -2.19 -21.16 11.75
CA ASP A 148 -3.18 -20.25 12.33
C ASP A 148 -2.59 -19.14 13.21
N TYR A 149 -1.34 -19.26 13.63
CA TYR A 149 -0.69 -18.38 14.59
C TYR A 149 0.58 -17.73 14.09
N ASN A 150 1.26 -18.39 13.13
CA ASN A 150 2.60 -18.00 12.72
C ASN A 150 2.81 -18.16 11.22
N VAL A 151 3.75 -17.38 10.71
CA VAL A 151 4.37 -17.55 9.40
C VAL A 151 5.84 -17.91 9.63
N THR A 152 6.23 -19.11 9.21
CA THR A 152 7.60 -19.60 9.31
C THR A 152 8.37 -19.26 8.03
N ILE A 153 9.54 -18.63 8.18
CA ILE A 153 10.39 -18.24 7.05
C ILE A 153 11.77 -18.89 7.10
N LYS A 154 12.40 -19.00 5.92
CA LYS A 154 13.80 -19.42 5.78
C LYS A 154 14.71 -18.43 6.49
N HIS A 155 15.77 -18.96 7.12
CA HIS A 155 16.81 -18.15 7.76
C HIS A 155 17.81 -17.62 6.72
N ASP A 156 17.36 -17.04 5.62
CA ASP A 156 18.23 -16.22 4.79
C ASP A 156 18.36 -14.86 5.44
N LYS A 157 19.58 -14.29 5.39
CA LYS A 157 19.86 -12.93 5.84
C LYS A 157 18.79 -12.02 5.20
N ALA A 158 17.75 -11.73 5.95
CA ALA A 158 16.69 -10.85 5.50
C ALA A 158 17.38 -9.56 5.04
N GLU A 159 17.38 -9.31 3.74
CA GLU A 159 17.86 -8.05 3.22
C GLU A 159 16.91 -6.99 3.78
N VAL A 160 17.37 -6.33 4.81
CA VAL A 160 16.75 -5.12 5.34
C VAL A 160 16.86 -4.07 4.24
N LYS A 161 15.93 -4.10 3.28
CA LYS A 161 15.74 -2.96 2.38
C LYS A 161 15.06 -1.89 3.18
N VAL A 162 15.87 -1.12 3.93
CA VAL A 162 15.48 0.19 4.43
C VAL A 162 15.01 0.98 3.22
N LYS A 163 13.71 1.18 3.07
CA LYS A 163 13.21 2.30 2.28
C LYS A 163 13.73 3.55 2.98
N LYS A 164 14.90 4.03 2.57
CA LYS A 164 15.23 5.44 2.74
C LYS A 164 14.13 6.18 1.97
N GLU A 165 13.13 6.65 2.67
CA GLU A 165 12.41 7.82 2.21
C GLU A 165 13.51 8.85 1.96
N LYS A 166 13.82 9.07 0.69
CA LYS A 166 14.49 10.29 0.30
C LYS A 166 13.55 11.38 0.82
N LYS A 167 13.92 12.01 1.96
CA LYS A 167 13.50 13.36 2.22
C LYS A 167 13.71 14.05 0.88
N ALA A 168 12.63 14.42 0.23
CA ALA A 168 12.69 15.40 -0.81
C ALA A 168 13.38 16.59 -0.16
N GLU A 169 14.67 16.76 -0.42
CA GLU A 169 15.27 18.05 -0.30
C GLU A 169 14.39 18.91 -1.17
N THR A 170 13.64 19.76 -0.52
CA THR A 170 12.96 20.87 -1.14
C THR A 170 14.11 21.73 -1.67
N GLU A 171 14.59 21.42 -2.88
CA GLU A 171 15.28 22.39 -3.66
C GLU A 171 14.29 23.54 -3.77
N GLU A 172 14.55 24.60 -3.02
CA GLU A 172 13.88 25.86 -3.26
C GLU A 172 14.15 26.19 -4.72
N PHE A 173 13.13 25.96 -5.53
CA PHE A 173 13.12 26.42 -6.91
C PHE A 173 13.15 27.95 -6.84
N VAL A 174 14.36 28.53 -6.86
CA VAL A 174 14.55 29.95 -7.08
C VAL A 174 14.40 30.15 -8.58
N PRO A 175 13.26 30.66 -9.05
CA PRO A 175 13.10 30.92 -10.47
C PRO A 175 14.07 32.03 -10.84
N ASN A 176 15.05 31.70 -11.65
CA ASN A 176 16.00 32.65 -12.20
C ASN A 176 15.30 33.50 -13.28
N PHE A 177 14.40 34.37 -12.83
CA PHE A 177 13.71 35.32 -13.69
C PHE A 177 14.69 36.46 -14.04
N THR A 178 15.48 36.30 -15.08
CA THR A 178 16.07 37.38 -15.80
C THR A 178 14.95 38.14 -16.52
N ASN A 179 14.54 39.25 -15.92
CA ASN A 179 13.59 40.17 -16.56
C ASN A 179 14.24 40.78 -17.80
N PRO A 180 13.84 40.45 -19.04
CA PRO A 180 14.49 40.95 -20.26
C PRO A 180 14.29 42.47 -20.46
N PHE A 181 13.46 43.11 -19.64
CA PHE A 181 13.19 44.55 -19.71
C PHE A 181 13.90 45.38 -18.63
N ARG A 182 14.72 44.76 -17.79
CA ARG A 182 15.50 45.46 -16.78
C ARG A 182 16.83 45.84 -17.39
N LYS A 183 17.03 47.15 -17.71
CA LYS A 183 18.32 47.69 -18.14
C LYS A 183 19.35 47.41 -17.02
N PRO A 184 20.57 46.96 -17.35
CA PRO A 184 21.62 46.80 -16.35
C PRO A 184 21.93 48.13 -15.69
N ALA A 185 22.05 48.12 -14.36
CA ALA A 185 22.50 49.28 -13.60
C ALA A 185 23.89 49.62 -14.06
N TYR A 186 24.07 50.87 -14.47
CA TYR A 186 25.36 51.45 -14.84
C TYR A 186 26.21 51.49 -13.58
N ASN A 187 27.32 50.76 -13.55
CA ASN A 187 28.35 50.94 -12.54
C ASN A 187 29.06 52.23 -12.82
N GLU A 188 28.83 53.25 -12.03
CA GLU A 188 29.66 54.43 -11.97
C GLU A 188 30.98 54.03 -11.29
N ASP A 189 32.06 54.00 -12.05
CA ASP A 189 33.41 53.92 -11.53
C ASP A 189 33.71 55.18 -10.69
N PRO A 190 34.28 55.06 -9.49
CA PRO A 190 34.72 56.21 -8.74
C PRO A 190 36.00 56.82 -9.41
N ALA A 191 35.80 57.93 -10.06
CA ALA A 191 36.86 58.71 -10.67
C ALA A 191 37.89 59.16 -9.62
N ASP A 192 39.09 58.84 -9.95
CA ASP A 192 40.35 59.36 -9.45
C ASP A 192 40.33 60.89 -9.24
N SER A 193 40.59 61.36 -8.01
CA SER A 193 40.91 62.75 -7.73
C SER A 193 42.17 62.81 -6.90
N SER A 194 43.28 62.62 -7.59
CA SER A 194 44.57 63.10 -7.12
C SER A 194 44.94 64.42 -7.87
N SER A 195 44.69 65.54 -7.28
CA SER A 195 45.37 66.80 -7.70
C SER A 195 46.12 67.46 -6.52
N LYS A 196 47.41 67.39 -6.62
CA LYS A 196 48.38 68.18 -5.88
C LYS A 196 48.11 69.67 -6.04
N ILE A 197 48.18 70.41 -4.96
CA ILE A 197 48.48 71.79 -5.05
C ILE A 197 49.65 72.08 -4.05
N SER A 198 50.78 72.50 -4.60
CA SER A 198 51.86 73.12 -3.94
C SER A 198 51.67 74.63 -4.12
N GLU A 199 51.77 75.36 -3.08
CA GLU A 199 52.37 76.63 -2.74
C GLU A 199 51.66 77.32 -1.59
#